data_a90bf125c01a304d1b6fb3391da10c98
#
_entry.id   a90bf125c01a304d1b6fb3391da10c98
#
_cell.length_a   1.000
_cell.length_b   1.000
_cell.length_c   1.000
_cell.angle_alpha   90.00
_cell.angle_beta   90.00
_cell.angle_gamma   90.00
#
_symmetry.space_group_name_H-M   'P 1'
#
loop_
_entity.id
_entity.type
_entity.pdbx_description
1 polymer ?
#
loop_
_entity_poly.entity_id
_entity_poly.type
_entity_poly.pdbx_seq_one_letter_code
_entity_poly.pdbx_strand_id
1 'polypeptide(L)'
;METIRLVVETFIRLVRAEIDPGAVLAASDDIFEVTDVPSLVLQGPMFTENGDRRTQARLIDKDVPSLTYEERKHPRLYHLDFDVVATTANEGDLLDLQEKIARFYQVHPVLDMVDQGVLNLTETVPLGGLRRVNLSDLRQSSGRCRIEDCPVYDGLVDIGKLIKDRVFEFVDGVEETRVFTPED
;
A
#
# COMPACT_ATOMS: atom_id res chain seq x y z
N MET A 1 -9.93 5.92 8.05
CA MET A 1 -9.54 4.50 7.85
C MET A 1 -8.02 4.45 7.76
N GLU A 2 -7.38 3.71 8.65
CA GLU A 2 -5.90 3.65 8.72
C GLU A 2 -5.34 2.64 7.70
N THR A 3 -5.47 2.94 6.42
CA THR A 3 -5.08 2.04 5.32
C THR A 3 -3.60 1.62 5.41
N ILE A 4 -2.71 2.57 5.66
CA ILE A 4 -1.26 2.31 5.73
C ILE A 4 -0.93 1.33 6.86
N ARG A 5 -1.51 1.51 8.03
CA ARG A 5 -1.30 0.61 9.16
C ARG A 5 -1.71 -0.82 8.83
N LEU A 6 -2.87 -0.97 8.21
CA LEU A 6 -3.38 -2.29 7.80
C LEU A 6 -2.45 -2.96 6.77
N VAL A 7 -1.92 -2.17 5.81
CA VAL A 7 -0.94 -2.66 4.82
C VAL A 7 0.32 -3.17 5.51
N VAL A 8 0.89 -2.39 6.42
CA VAL A 8 2.11 -2.76 7.17
C VAL A 8 1.88 -3.98 8.04
N GLU A 9 0.76 -4.05 8.76
CA GLU A 9 0.40 -5.20 9.60
C GLU A 9 0.19 -6.48 8.76
N THR A 10 -0.40 -6.37 7.58
CA THR A 10 -0.60 -7.50 6.67
C THR A 10 0.73 -7.97 6.11
N PHE A 11 1.60 -7.04 5.71
CA PHE A 11 2.92 -7.38 5.19
C PHE A 11 3.79 -8.08 6.24
N ILE A 12 3.92 -7.52 7.45
CA ILE A 12 4.75 -8.17 8.50
C ILE A 12 4.20 -9.53 8.90
N ARG A 13 2.88 -9.71 8.91
CA ARG A 13 2.24 -11.00 9.18
C ARG A 13 2.60 -12.03 8.12
N LEU A 14 2.59 -11.63 6.85
CA LEU A 14 2.96 -12.50 5.73
C LEU A 14 4.45 -12.88 5.81
N VAL A 15 5.34 -11.94 6.08
CA VAL A 15 6.78 -12.20 6.26
C VAL A 15 7.02 -13.16 7.43
N ARG A 16 6.31 -13.00 8.54
CA ARG A 16 6.41 -13.91 9.69
C ARG A 16 5.92 -15.32 9.40
N ALA A 17 4.90 -15.44 8.56
CA ALA A 17 4.35 -16.75 8.20
C ALA A 17 5.25 -17.52 7.24
N GLU A 18 5.90 -16.82 6.29
CA GLU A 18 6.56 -17.46 5.16
C GLU A 18 8.09 -17.47 5.24
N ILE A 19 8.70 -16.50 5.95
CA ILE A 19 10.16 -16.37 5.99
C ILE A 19 10.71 -16.67 7.38
N ASP A 20 10.35 -15.84 8.36
CA ASP A 20 10.87 -15.91 9.72
C ASP A 20 9.82 -15.47 10.75
N PRO A 21 9.32 -16.39 11.61
CA PRO A 21 8.36 -16.07 12.65
C PRO A 21 8.84 -14.98 13.63
N GLY A 22 10.17 -14.83 13.77
CA GLY A 22 10.83 -13.84 14.61
C GLY A 22 11.05 -12.49 13.93
N ALA A 23 10.60 -12.29 12.67
CA ALA A 23 10.79 -11.04 11.96
C ALA A 23 10.26 -9.83 12.72
N VAL A 24 11.07 -8.77 12.80
CA VAL A 24 10.79 -7.54 13.53
C VAL A 24 10.58 -6.38 12.57
N LEU A 25 9.61 -5.52 12.88
CA LEU A 25 9.46 -4.22 12.23
C LEU A 25 10.09 -3.15 13.12
N ALA A 26 11.03 -2.40 12.59
CA ALA A 26 11.70 -1.28 13.25
C ALA A 26 11.45 0.02 12.48
N ALA A 27 11.48 1.17 13.16
CA ALA A 27 11.45 2.46 12.47
C ALA A 27 12.69 2.62 11.57
N SER A 28 12.59 3.46 10.53
CA SER A 28 13.65 3.61 9.52
C SER A 28 14.97 4.17 10.09
N ASP A 29 14.92 4.86 11.21
CA ASP A 29 16.03 5.52 11.90
C ASP A 29 16.43 4.84 13.24
N ASP A 30 15.71 3.78 13.62
CA ASP A 30 16.01 3.05 14.84
C ASP A 30 17.31 2.23 14.72
N ILE A 31 18.14 2.32 15.76
CA ILE A 31 19.24 1.38 15.96
C ILE A 31 18.66 0.16 16.68
N PHE A 32 18.61 -0.97 15.98
CA PHE A 32 18.13 -2.21 16.57
C PHE A 32 19.30 -3.10 17.02
N GLU A 33 19.11 -3.76 18.13
CA GLU A 33 20.06 -4.73 18.67
C GLU A 33 19.59 -6.15 18.28
N VAL A 34 20.49 -6.92 17.67
CA VAL A 34 20.18 -8.31 17.30
C VAL A 34 20.52 -9.18 18.51
N THR A 35 19.50 -9.72 19.16
CA THR A 35 19.63 -10.60 20.33
C THR A 35 19.70 -12.06 19.97
N ASP A 36 18.96 -12.46 18.93
CA ASP A 36 18.86 -13.82 18.43
C ASP A 36 19.22 -13.91 16.94
N VAL A 37 19.85 -14.99 16.53
CA VAL A 37 20.19 -15.27 15.13
C VAL A 37 19.74 -16.68 14.75
N PRO A 38 19.21 -16.90 13.53
CA PRO A 38 19.02 -15.92 12.45
C PRO A 38 17.97 -14.87 12.79
N SER A 39 18.13 -13.65 12.31
CA SER A 39 17.12 -12.59 12.48
C SER A 39 16.84 -11.86 11.18
N LEU A 40 15.59 -11.46 11.00
CA LEU A 40 15.12 -10.64 9.89
C LEU A 40 14.49 -9.38 10.45
N VAL A 41 15.03 -8.22 10.07
CA VAL A 41 14.51 -6.92 10.46
C VAL A 41 14.05 -6.17 9.23
N LEU A 42 12.82 -5.67 9.28
CA LEU A 42 12.25 -4.76 8.29
C LEU A 42 12.30 -3.36 8.88
N GLN A 43 13.06 -2.46 8.27
CA GLN A 43 13.12 -1.06 8.69
C GLN A 43 12.25 -0.20 7.77
N GLY A 44 11.31 0.53 8.34
CA GLY A 44 10.39 1.36 7.57
C GLY A 44 8.99 1.42 8.20
N PRO A 45 7.98 1.82 7.42
CA PRO A 45 8.07 2.21 6.00
C PRO A 45 8.64 3.62 5.79
N MET A 46 9.36 3.82 4.70
CA MET A 46 9.65 5.14 4.14
C MET A 46 8.59 5.45 3.08
N PHE A 47 8.03 6.66 3.13
CA PHE A 47 6.91 7.06 2.26
C PHE A 47 7.40 7.86 1.06
N THR A 48 7.00 7.46 -0.15
CA THR A 48 7.26 8.22 -1.38
C THR A 48 5.95 8.38 -2.14
N GLU A 49 5.49 9.61 -2.38
CA GLU A 49 4.29 9.86 -3.20
C GLU A 49 4.56 9.45 -4.65
N ASN A 50 3.64 8.70 -5.25
CA ASN A 50 3.65 8.41 -6.68
C ASN A 50 3.09 9.61 -7.45
N GLY A 51 3.98 10.53 -7.83
CA GLY A 51 3.62 11.76 -8.54
C GLY A 51 3.03 11.52 -9.93
N ASP A 52 3.42 10.43 -10.60
CA ASP A 52 2.96 10.10 -11.96
C ASP A 52 1.48 9.73 -12.01
N ARG A 53 0.95 9.21 -10.90
CA ARG A 53 -0.47 8.86 -10.76
C ARG A 53 -1.29 9.90 -10.02
N ARG A 54 -0.73 11.08 -9.79
CA ARG A 54 -1.46 12.16 -9.16
C ARG A 54 -2.54 12.70 -10.09
N THR A 55 -3.80 12.65 -9.65
CA THR A 55 -4.94 13.18 -10.39
C THR A 55 -5.80 14.09 -9.53
N GLN A 56 -6.47 15.05 -10.17
CA GLN A 56 -7.52 15.86 -9.55
C GLN A 56 -8.92 15.28 -9.79
N ALA A 57 -9.01 14.11 -10.41
CA ALA A 57 -10.27 13.44 -10.65
C ALA A 57 -11.01 13.17 -9.33
N ARG A 58 -12.33 13.09 -9.43
CA ARG A 58 -13.20 12.74 -8.31
C ARG A 58 -13.84 11.39 -8.60
N LEU A 59 -13.96 10.59 -7.58
CA LEU A 59 -14.70 9.33 -7.61
C LEU A 59 -16.14 9.65 -7.24
N ILE A 60 -17.09 9.27 -8.08
CA ILE A 60 -18.52 9.49 -7.87
C ILE A 60 -19.17 8.12 -7.79
N ASP A 61 -19.73 7.81 -6.64
CA ASP A 61 -20.55 6.62 -6.42
C ASP A 61 -22.02 7.04 -6.37
N LYS A 62 -22.86 6.44 -7.23
CA LYS A 62 -24.25 6.82 -7.40
C LYS A 62 -25.16 5.78 -6.77
N ASP A 63 -25.98 6.20 -5.83
CA ASP A 63 -27.09 5.41 -5.32
C ASP A 63 -28.39 5.84 -6.01
N VAL A 64 -28.74 5.14 -7.09
CA VAL A 64 -29.91 5.44 -7.90
C VAL A 64 -31.24 5.26 -7.13
N PRO A 65 -31.41 4.20 -6.31
CA PRO A 65 -32.61 4.04 -5.50
C PRO A 65 -32.91 5.21 -4.55
N SER A 66 -31.88 5.75 -3.88
CA SER A 66 -32.04 6.87 -2.95
C SER A 66 -31.93 8.24 -3.62
N LEU A 67 -31.62 8.28 -4.93
CA LEU A 67 -31.33 9.50 -5.69
C LEU A 67 -30.24 10.36 -5.04
N THR A 68 -29.21 9.70 -4.51
CA THR A 68 -28.05 10.35 -3.92
C THR A 68 -26.77 9.95 -4.63
N TYR A 69 -25.71 10.75 -4.46
CA TYR A 69 -24.38 10.37 -4.87
C TYR A 69 -23.37 10.76 -3.79
N GLU A 70 -22.32 9.97 -3.68
CA GLU A 70 -21.15 10.27 -2.88
C GLU A 70 -20.02 10.70 -3.81
N GLU A 71 -19.42 11.83 -3.53
CA GLU A 71 -18.29 12.35 -4.27
C GLU A 71 -17.06 12.39 -3.34
N ARG A 72 -15.97 11.77 -3.77
CA ARG A 72 -14.71 11.72 -3.04
C ARG A 72 -13.58 12.15 -3.95
N LYS A 73 -12.55 12.79 -3.41
CA LYS A 73 -11.33 13.02 -4.16
C LYS A 73 -10.64 11.68 -4.42
N HIS A 74 -10.00 11.58 -5.58
CA HIS A 74 -9.14 10.43 -5.86
C HIS A 74 -8.04 10.35 -4.79
N PRO A 75 -7.75 9.13 -4.24
CA PRO A 75 -6.72 8.99 -3.23
C PRO A 75 -5.34 9.38 -3.77
N ARG A 76 -4.47 9.85 -2.90
CA ARG A 76 -3.06 9.93 -3.20
C ARG A 76 -2.43 8.56 -3.05
N LEU A 77 -1.58 8.20 -3.99
CA LEU A 77 -0.90 6.91 -4.00
C LEU A 77 0.52 7.07 -3.46
N TYR A 78 0.88 6.22 -2.52
CA TYR A 78 2.20 6.22 -1.92
C TYR A 78 2.87 4.87 -2.10
N HIS A 79 4.15 4.90 -2.36
CA HIS A 79 5.02 3.75 -2.23
C HIS A 79 5.52 3.66 -0.79
N LEU A 80 5.53 2.44 -0.25
CA LEU A 80 6.06 2.13 1.07
C LEU A 80 7.35 1.33 0.88
N ASP A 81 8.48 1.95 1.12
CA ASP A 81 9.79 1.32 1.02
C ASP A 81 10.25 0.76 2.38
N PHE A 82 10.78 -0.45 2.37
CA PHE A 82 11.36 -1.10 3.56
C PHE A 82 12.77 -1.56 3.24
N ASP A 83 13.72 -1.23 4.11
CA ASP A 83 15.00 -1.88 4.12
C ASP A 83 14.88 -3.23 4.84
N VAL A 84 15.39 -4.27 4.21
CA VAL A 84 15.35 -5.65 4.70
C VAL A 84 16.74 -6.01 5.16
N VAL A 85 16.91 -6.33 6.44
CA VAL A 85 18.20 -6.65 7.03
C VAL A 85 18.17 -8.05 7.62
N ALA A 86 18.97 -8.95 7.06
CA ALA A 86 19.15 -10.30 7.54
C ALA A 86 20.47 -10.44 8.29
N THR A 87 20.44 -11.00 9.50
CA THR A 87 21.64 -11.23 10.32
C THR A 87 21.69 -12.69 10.75
N THR A 88 22.85 -13.32 10.57
CA THR A 88 23.09 -14.74 10.91
C THR A 88 24.46 -14.95 11.55
N ALA A 89 24.65 -16.11 12.20
CA ALA A 89 25.92 -16.50 12.78
C ALA A 89 26.91 -17.04 11.73
N ASN A 90 26.42 -17.57 10.61
CA ASN A 90 27.27 -18.17 9.57
C ASN A 90 26.76 -17.85 8.16
N GLU A 91 27.59 -18.14 7.16
CA GLU A 91 27.27 -17.85 5.75
C GLU A 91 26.21 -18.81 5.18
N GLY A 92 26.16 -20.06 5.65
CA GLY A 92 25.18 -21.06 5.17
C GLY A 92 23.77 -20.62 5.51
N ASP A 93 23.52 -20.25 6.77
CA ASP A 93 22.19 -19.77 7.20
C ASP A 93 21.79 -18.49 6.47
N LEU A 94 22.77 -17.63 6.12
CA LEU A 94 22.48 -16.43 5.36
C LEU A 94 22.06 -16.74 3.94
N LEU A 95 22.69 -17.70 3.27
CA LEU A 95 22.31 -18.15 1.93
C LEU A 95 20.91 -18.78 1.93
N ASP A 96 20.61 -19.61 2.95
CA ASP A 96 19.28 -20.20 3.12
C ASP A 96 18.20 -19.12 3.31
N LEU A 97 18.50 -18.10 4.08
CA LEU A 97 17.58 -16.97 4.30
C LEU A 97 17.40 -16.13 3.04
N GLN A 98 18.47 -15.88 2.28
CA GLN A 98 18.40 -15.21 0.99
C GLN A 98 17.54 -15.99 0.00
N GLU A 99 17.69 -17.31 -0.08
CA GLU A 99 16.85 -18.16 -0.94
C GLU A 99 15.37 -18.08 -0.55
N LYS A 100 15.07 -18.16 0.76
CA LYS A 100 13.69 -18.01 1.26
C LYS A 100 13.08 -16.66 0.86
N ILE A 101 13.83 -15.57 1.01
CA ILE A 101 13.38 -14.23 0.66
C ILE A 101 13.16 -14.10 -0.85
N ALA A 102 14.09 -14.58 -1.67
CA ALA A 102 13.92 -14.57 -3.12
C ALA A 102 12.70 -15.36 -3.57
N ARG A 103 12.47 -16.53 -2.97
CA ARG A 103 11.27 -17.35 -3.23
C ARG A 103 10.00 -16.67 -2.77
N PHE A 104 10.03 -15.97 -1.63
CA PHE A 104 8.90 -15.23 -1.11
C PHE A 104 8.36 -14.21 -2.11
N TYR A 105 9.21 -13.37 -2.73
CA TYR A 105 8.76 -12.40 -3.73
C TYR A 105 8.27 -13.03 -5.03
N GLN A 106 8.74 -14.24 -5.37
CA GLN A 106 8.21 -14.97 -6.52
C GLN A 106 6.81 -15.54 -6.25
N VAL A 107 6.56 -15.99 -5.04
CA VAL A 107 5.25 -16.56 -4.63
C VAL A 107 4.24 -15.47 -4.31
N HIS A 108 4.70 -14.35 -3.74
CA HIS A 108 3.87 -13.24 -3.30
C HIS A 108 4.22 -11.93 -4.03
N PRO A 109 3.98 -11.85 -5.36
CA PRO A 109 4.22 -10.62 -6.12
C PRO A 109 3.22 -9.50 -5.77
N VAL A 110 2.16 -9.85 -5.03
CA VAL A 110 1.12 -8.94 -4.58
C VAL A 110 0.77 -9.20 -3.11
N LEU A 111 0.37 -8.14 -2.43
CA LEU A 111 -0.19 -8.17 -1.08
C LEU A 111 -1.71 -8.05 -1.19
N ASP A 112 -2.42 -9.09 -0.78
CA ASP A 112 -3.88 -9.11 -0.76
C ASP A 112 -4.42 -8.43 0.50
N MET A 113 -5.22 -7.39 0.29
CA MET A 113 -5.78 -6.54 1.35
C MET A 113 -7.26 -6.86 1.64
N VAL A 114 -7.74 -8.02 1.26
CA VAL A 114 -9.10 -8.54 1.48
C VAL A 114 -10.21 -7.57 1.02
N ASP A 115 -10.32 -6.39 1.62
CA ASP A 115 -11.39 -5.40 1.35
C ASP A 115 -10.93 -4.20 0.50
N GLN A 116 -9.62 -4.07 0.25
CA GLN A 116 -9.04 -2.89 -0.42
C GLN A 116 -8.35 -3.22 -1.74
N GLY A 117 -8.49 -4.47 -2.20
CA GLY A 117 -7.85 -4.96 -3.41
C GLY A 117 -6.43 -5.45 -3.16
N VAL A 118 -5.63 -5.50 -4.20
CA VAL A 118 -4.26 -6.02 -4.16
C VAL A 118 -3.26 -4.90 -4.39
N LEU A 119 -2.14 -4.92 -3.66
CA LEU A 119 -1.02 -4.01 -3.83
C LEU A 119 0.18 -4.78 -4.37
N ASN A 120 0.93 -4.18 -5.30
CA ASN A 120 2.15 -4.81 -5.80
C ASN A 120 3.22 -4.82 -4.72
N LEU A 121 3.88 -5.97 -4.56
CA LEU A 121 5.01 -6.17 -3.67
C LEU A 121 6.25 -6.52 -4.53
N THR A 122 7.25 -5.65 -4.51
CA THR A 122 8.41 -5.76 -5.39
C THR A 122 9.70 -5.72 -4.57
N GLU A 123 10.61 -6.65 -4.85
CA GLU A 123 11.98 -6.56 -4.37
C GLU A 123 12.74 -5.55 -5.25
N THR A 124 13.03 -4.37 -4.71
CA THR A 124 13.71 -3.29 -5.45
C THR A 124 15.23 -3.43 -5.42
N VAL A 125 15.77 -3.97 -4.33
CA VAL A 125 17.17 -4.32 -4.18
C VAL A 125 17.25 -5.70 -3.53
N PRO A 126 17.73 -6.72 -4.26
CA PRO A 126 17.91 -8.06 -3.69
C PRO A 126 18.85 -8.05 -2.47
N LEU A 127 18.60 -8.96 -1.53
CA LEU A 127 19.52 -9.14 -0.43
C LEU A 127 20.92 -9.44 -0.98
N GLY A 128 21.85 -8.54 -0.69
CA GLY A 128 23.23 -8.65 -1.16
C GLY A 128 24.21 -7.99 -0.22
N GLY A 129 25.51 -8.25 -0.47
CA GLY A 129 26.59 -7.68 0.32
C GLY A 129 26.74 -8.36 1.67
N LEU A 130 27.76 -9.17 1.80
CA LEU A 130 28.20 -9.74 3.08
C LEU A 130 28.96 -8.67 3.85
N ARG A 131 28.39 -8.19 4.96
CA ARG A 131 29.10 -7.34 5.92
C ARG A 131 29.32 -8.09 7.22
N ARG A 132 30.52 -8.01 7.75
CA ARG A 132 30.77 -8.34 9.18
C ARG A 132 30.21 -7.22 10.03
N VAL A 133 29.42 -7.55 11.03
CA VAL A 133 28.93 -6.58 12.00
C VAL A 133 30.01 -6.37 13.06
N ASN A 134 30.80 -5.32 12.89
CA ASN A 134 31.89 -4.93 13.82
C ASN A 134 32.86 -6.08 14.10
N LEU A 135 33.24 -6.26 15.39
CA LEU A 135 34.13 -7.33 15.87
C LEU A 135 33.40 -8.66 16.15
N SER A 136 32.09 -8.75 15.88
CA SER A 136 31.33 -10.00 16.06
C SER A 136 31.54 -10.93 14.87
N ASP A 137 31.30 -12.23 15.08
CA ASP A 137 31.29 -13.22 14.00
C ASP A 137 29.99 -13.20 13.19
N LEU A 138 29.09 -12.26 13.49
CA LEU A 138 27.81 -12.13 12.79
C LEU A 138 28.00 -11.68 11.34
N ARG A 139 27.20 -12.25 10.47
CA ARG A 139 27.07 -11.92 9.05
C ARG A 139 25.77 -11.19 8.81
N GLN A 140 25.83 -10.10 8.07
CA GLN A 140 24.66 -9.29 7.74
C GLN A 140 24.58 -9.08 6.23
N SER A 141 23.36 -9.14 5.71
CA SER A 141 23.03 -8.79 4.35
C SER A 141 21.83 -7.85 4.36
N SER A 142 21.80 -6.91 3.43
CA SER A 142 20.70 -5.95 3.33
C SER A 142 20.16 -5.90 1.91
N GLY A 143 18.86 -5.65 1.81
CA GLY A 143 18.13 -5.44 0.58
C GLY A 143 17.03 -4.41 0.78
N ARG A 144 16.18 -4.24 -0.22
CA ARG A 144 15.03 -3.33 -0.14
C ARG A 144 13.84 -3.92 -0.86
N CYS A 145 12.66 -3.75 -0.27
CA CYS A 145 11.41 -4.03 -0.93
C CYS A 145 10.47 -2.82 -0.91
N ARG A 146 9.48 -2.84 -1.80
CA ARG A 146 8.50 -1.78 -1.98
C ARG A 146 7.11 -2.37 -2.08
N ILE A 147 6.16 -1.77 -1.36
CA ILE A 147 4.74 -1.95 -1.60
C ILE A 147 4.28 -0.74 -2.41
N GLU A 148 3.72 -0.98 -3.59
CA GLU A 148 3.41 0.07 -4.54
C GLU A 148 1.96 0.52 -4.43
N ASP A 149 1.74 1.83 -4.69
CA ASP A 149 0.43 2.44 -4.91
C ASP A 149 -0.57 2.28 -3.74
N CYS A 150 -0.07 2.34 -2.51
CA CYS A 150 -0.91 2.34 -1.33
C CYS A 150 -1.81 3.59 -1.31
N PRO A 151 -3.17 3.44 -1.36
CA PRO A 151 -4.07 4.58 -1.44
C PRO A 151 -4.27 5.25 -0.07
N VAL A 152 -4.15 6.56 -0.05
CA VAL A 152 -4.43 7.39 1.12
C VAL A 152 -5.56 8.37 0.78
N TYR A 153 -6.70 8.20 1.43
CA TYR A 153 -7.89 9.02 1.27
C TYR A 153 -7.86 10.20 2.25
N ASP A 154 -8.38 11.36 1.84
CA ASP A 154 -8.50 12.53 2.71
C ASP A 154 -9.66 12.42 3.73
N GLY A 155 -10.48 11.38 3.60
CA GLY A 155 -11.60 11.12 4.50
C GLY A 155 -12.83 12.03 4.26
N LEU A 156 -12.76 12.95 3.31
CA LEU A 156 -13.86 13.84 2.98
C LEU A 156 -14.79 13.17 1.97
N VAL A 157 -16.08 13.19 2.29
CA VAL A 157 -17.14 12.66 1.43
C VAL A 157 -18.19 13.76 1.27
N ASP A 158 -18.40 14.20 0.04
CA ASP A 158 -19.47 15.14 -0.28
C ASP A 158 -20.70 14.33 -0.76
N ILE A 159 -21.85 14.55 -0.10
CA ILE A 159 -23.09 13.87 -0.44
C ILE A 159 -23.98 14.85 -1.19
N GLY A 160 -24.38 14.49 -2.39
CA GLY A 160 -25.30 15.27 -3.21
C GLY A 160 -26.56 14.50 -3.59
N LYS A 161 -27.51 15.20 -4.17
CA LYS A 161 -28.74 14.61 -4.70
C LYS A 161 -28.68 14.52 -6.23
N LEU A 162 -29.05 13.37 -6.76
CA LEU A 162 -29.24 13.18 -8.20
C LEU A 162 -30.51 13.92 -8.62
N ILE A 163 -30.40 14.68 -9.71
CA ILE A 163 -31.56 15.34 -10.33
C ILE A 163 -32.13 14.36 -11.36
N LYS A 164 -33.30 13.84 -11.08
CA LYS A 164 -33.99 12.91 -11.97
C LYS A 164 -34.63 13.64 -13.15
N ASP A 165 -35.23 14.81 -12.87
CA ASP A 165 -35.95 15.59 -13.86
C ASP A 165 -35.54 17.07 -13.75
N ARG A 166 -35.34 17.73 -14.89
CA ARG A 166 -35.17 19.18 -14.97
C ARG A 166 -36.34 19.76 -15.74
N VAL A 167 -37.09 20.64 -15.09
CA VAL A 167 -38.10 21.46 -15.74
C VAL A 167 -37.49 22.83 -16.03
N PHE A 168 -37.46 23.22 -17.30
CA PHE A 168 -37.04 24.56 -17.70
C PHE A 168 -38.29 25.36 -18.08
N GLU A 169 -38.60 26.40 -17.32
CA GLU A 169 -39.59 27.39 -17.69
C GLU A 169 -38.91 28.53 -18.44
N PHE A 170 -39.20 28.71 -19.68
CA PHE A 170 -38.80 29.89 -20.45
C PHE A 170 -39.90 30.94 -20.38
N VAL A 171 -39.60 32.02 -19.63
CA VAL A 171 -40.51 33.16 -19.53
C VAL A 171 -40.17 34.18 -20.63
N ASP A 172 -40.57 33.85 -21.84
CA ASP A 172 -40.46 34.79 -22.98
C ASP A 172 -41.77 34.79 -23.79
N GLY A 173 -42.88 35.08 -23.12
CA GLY A 173 -44.20 35.34 -23.76
C GLY A 173 -44.89 34.15 -24.41
N VAL A 174 -44.27 32.95 -24.38
CA VAL A 174 -44.88 31.67 -24.81
C VAL A 174 -44.53 30.60 -23.77
N GLU A 175 -45.55 30.13 -23.05
CA GLU A 175 -45.39 29.00 -22.10
C GLU A 175 -45.12 27.70 -22.88
N GLU A 176 -43.86 27.36 -23.14
CA GLU A 176 -43.43 26.00 -23.51
C GLU A 176 -42.74 25.34 -22.35
N THR A 177 -43.43 24.49 -21.63
CA THR A 177 -42.82 23.59 -20.63
C THR A 177 -42.28 22.35 -21.36
N ARG A 178 -40.96 22.22 -21.47
CA ARG A 178 -40.31 21.01 -21.98
C ARG A 178 -39.76 20.20 -20.81
N VAL A 179 -40.31 19.00 -20.63
CA VAL A 179 -39.78 18.02 -19.68
C VAL A 179 -38.75 17.16 -20.42
N PHE A 180 -37.50 17.22 -20.01
CA PHE A 180 -36.44 16.32 -20.48
C PHE A 180 -36.32 15.15 -19.50
N THR A 181 -36.79 13.98 -19.90
CA THR A 181 -36.44 12.70 -19.26
C THR A 181 -35.14 12.22 -19.89
N PRO A 182 -34.08 11.95 -19.13
CA PRO A 182 -32.93 11.25 -19.68
C PRO A 182 -33.36 9.85 -20.10
N GLU A 183 -33.20 9.52 -21.38
CA GLU A 183 -33.35 8.13 -21.85
C GLU A 183 -32.23 7.27 -21.20
N ASP A 184 -32.59 6.05 -20.78
CA ASP A 184 -31.73 5.04 -20.11
C ASP A 184 -30.48 4.67 -20.91
#